data_bd450058b233c58a56ed263687eea2c5
#
_entry.id   bd450058b233c58a56ed263687eea2c5
#
_cell.length_a   1.000
_cell.length_b   1.000
_cell.length_c   1.000
_cell.angle_alpha   90.00
_cell.angle_beta   90.00
_cell.angle_gamma   90.00
#
_symmetry.space_group_name_H-M   'P 1'
#
loop_
_entity.id
_entity.type
_entity.pdbx_description
1 polymer ?
#
loop_
_entity_poly.entity_id
_entity_poly.type
_entity_poly.pdbx_seq_one_letter_code
_entity_poly.pdbx_strand_id
1 'polypeptide(L)'
;MRPLIGRRNPYVEFLERLKDKLGNRSNASSEIEFRNTRAFLVGPEGRGIATLIEMAHLTRFDIVVASAGMMRAGLTQALHHCAYRSAFGRRLVEHAAMQNVLADLA
;
A
#
# COMPACT_ATOMS: atom_id res chain seq x y z
N MET A 1 8.35 27.21 -10.67
CA MET A 1 7.54 26.00 -10.42
C MET A 1 6.10 26.30 -10.83
N ARG A 2 5.54 25.65 -11.86
CA ARG A 2 4.16 25.89 -12.30
C ARG A 2 3.19 25.19 -11.34
N PRO A 3 2.12 25.84 -10.86
CA PRO A 3 1.12 25.17 -10.04
C PRO A 3 0.42 24.09 -10.86
N LEU A 4 0.48 22.84 -10.39
CA LEU A 4 -0.14 21.68 -11.02
C LEU A 4 -1.68 21.64 -10.89
N ILE A 5 -2.31 22.65 -10.29
CA ILE A 5 -3.74 22.67 -10.03
C ILE A 5 -4.35 23.92 -10.60
N GLY A 6 -5.06 23.78 -11.71
CA GLY A 6 -5.73 24.86 -12.44
C GLY A 6 -6.95 25.50 -11.76
N ARG A 7 -7.29 25.13 -10.52
CA ARG A 7 -8.26 25.83 -9.67
C ARG A 7 -7.69 25.89 -8.26
N ARG A 8 -7.62 27.09 -7.68
CA ARG A 8 -7.29 27.26 -6.26
C ARG A 8 -8.27 26.42 -5.43
N ASN A 9 -7.75 25.40 -4.76
CA ASN A 9 -8.52 24.71 -3.74
C ASN A 9 -8.64 25.67 -2.55
N PRO A 10 -9.85 26.15 -2.18
CA PRO A 10 -10.03 27.10 -1.10
C PRO A 10 -9.66 26.52 0.27
N TYR A 11 -9.35 25.23 0.33
CA TYR A 11 -9.02 24.48 1.55
C TYR A 11 -7.52 24.24 1.76
N VAL A 12 -6.67 24.56 0.77
CA VAL A 12 -5.21 24.36 0.85
C VAL A 12 -4.52 25.60 0.33
N GLU A 13 -3.84 26.32 1.21
CA GLU A 13 -3.14 27.56 0.82
C GLU A 13 -1.74 27.31 0.29
N PHE A 14 -1.01 26.34 0.83
CA PHE A 14 0.36 26.07 0.44
C PHE A 14 0.67 24.57 0.40
N LEU A 15 1.11 24.12 -0.76
CA LEU A 15 1.77 22.83 -0.95
C LEU A 15 3.28 23.06 -0.85
N GLU A 16 3.89 22.65 0.25
CA GLU A 16 5.32 22.86 0.45
C GLU A 16 6.14 21.90 -0.40
N ARG A 17 5.82 20.61 -0.32
CA ARG A 17 6.56 19.59 -1.03
C ARG A 17 5.73 18.35 -1.30
N LEU A 18 5.90 17.74 -2.49
CA LEU A 18 5.49 16.36 -2.76
C LEU A 18 6.55 15.41 -2.21
N LYS A 19 6.10 14.38 -1.50
CA LYS A 19 7.00 13.37 -0.95
C LYS A 19 7.49 12.42 -2.04
N ASP A 20 8.79 12.17 -2.09
CA ASP A 20 9.34 11.05 -2.85
C ASP A 20 9.15 9.76 -2.05
N LYS A 21 8.46 8.78 -2.64
CA LYS A 21 8.06 7.55 -1.96
C LYS A 21 8.68 6.34 -2.65
N LEU A 22 9.04 5.32 -1.87
CA LEU A 22 9.51 4.05 -2.39
C LEU A 22 8.39 3.27 -3.12
N GLY A 23 7.16 3.35 -2.60
CA GLY A 23 5.98 2.69 -3.16
C GLY A 23 4.76 3.60 -3.19
N ASN A 24 3.65 3.10 -3.74
CA ASN A 24 2.37 3.82 -3.85
C ASN A 24 2.53 5.21 -4.51
N ARG A 25 3.32 5.27 -5.59
CA ARG A 25 3.68 6.53 -6.27
C ARG A 25 2.53 7.14 -7.05
N SER A 26 1.50 6.37 -7.39
CA SER A 26 0.29 6.85 -8.05
C SER A 26 -0.54 7.80 -7.18
N ASN A 27 -0.43 7.68 -5.85
CA ASN A 27 -1.10 8.58 -4.92
C ASN A 27 -0.15 9.71 -4.53
N ALA A 28 -0.59 10.95 -4.71
CA ALA A 28 0.15 12.11 -4.23
C ALA A 28 0.16 12.12 -2.69
N SER A 29 1.36 12.31 -2.12
CA SER A 29 1.54 12.58 -0.70
C SER A 29 2.38 13.85 -0.56
N SER A 30 1.92 14.77 0.25
CA SER A 30 2.49 16.11 0.29
C SER A 30 2.58 16.63 1.72
N GLU A 31 3.45 17.60 1.91
CA GLU A 31 3.47 18.44 3.08
C GLU A 31 2.63 19.67 2.79
N ILE A 32 1.61 19.90 3.63
CA ILE A 32 0.61 20.94 3.42
C ILE A 32 0.57 21.82 4.66
N GLU A 33 0.59 23.12 4.45
CA GLU A 33 0.36 24.10 5.51
C GLU A 33 -1.04 24.72 5.34
N PHE A 34 -1.80 24.71 6.43
CA PHE A 34 -3.13 25.32 6.50
C PHE A 34 -3.03 26.69 7.19
N ARG A 35 -3.35 27.78 6.48
CA ARG A 35 -3.39 29.14 7.03
C ARG A 35 -4.79 29.72 6.85
N ASN A 36 -5.48 29.97 7.94
CA ASN A 36 -6.85 30.49 7.95
C ASN A 36 -7.82 29.72 7.03
N THR A 37 -7.57 28.43 6.88
CA THR A 37 -8.33 27.54 6.00
C THR A 37 -9.67 27.23 6.63
N ARG A 38 -10.74 27.39 5.88
CA ARG A 38 -12.09 26.98 6.32
C ARG A 38 -12.13 25.45 6.42
N ALA A 39 -12.57 24.94 7.56
CA ALA A 39 -12.71 23.51 7.79
C ALA A 39 -14.02 23.22 8.52
N PHE A 40 -14.46 21.96 8.44
CA PHE A 40 -15.55 21.42 9.20
C PHE A 40 -15.02 20.39 10.17
N LEU A 41 -15.52 20.43 11.41
CA LEU A 41 -15.15 19.44 12.41
C LEU A 41 -15.80 18.09 12.06
N VAL A 42 -14.99 17.04 12.09
CA VAL A 42 -15.45 15.64 11.94
C VAL A 42 -15.33 14.95 13.31
N GLY A 43 -16.45 14.51 13.83
CA GLY A 43 -16.53 13.92 15.17
C GLY A 43 -16.67 14.95 16.30
N PRO A 44 -16.70 14.50 17.57
CA PRO A 44 -16.81 15.37 18.72
C PRO A 44 -15.57 16.24 18.95
N GLU A 45 -15.76 17.46 19.39
CA GLU A 45 -14.68 18.36 19.76
C GLU A 45 -13.81 17.74 20.87
N GLY A 46 -12.49 17.92 20.76
CA GLY A 46 -11.51 17.37 21.70
C GLY A 46 -11.22 15.87 21.52
N ARG A 47 -11.88 15.16 20.59
CA ARG A 47 -11.70 13.73 20.35
C ARG A 47 -11.09 13.39 18.98
N GLY A 48 -10.32 14.30 18.40
CA GLY A 48 -9.73 14.12 17.06
C GLY A 48 -8.86 12.86 16.93
N ILE A 49 -8.03 12.54 17.93
CA ILE A 49 -7.21 11.33 17.91
C ILE A 49 -8.07 10.06 17.90
N ALA A 50 -9.10 9.97 18.72
CA ALA A 50 -10.00 8.83 18.74
C ALA A 50 -10.69 8.63 17.38
N THR A 51 -11.17 9.71 16.77
CA THR A 51 -11.78 9.69 15.42
C THR A 51 -10.78 9.24 14.35
N LEU A 52 -9.52 9.68 14.42
CA LEU A 52 -8.47 9.23 13.50
C LEU A 52 -8.10 7.76 13.67
N ILE A 53 -8.15 7.23 14.89
CA ILE A 53 -7.86 5.82 15.17
C ILE A 53 -8.88 4.90 14.48
N GLU A 54 -10.16 5.28 14.43
CA GLU A 54 -11.17 4.51 13.69
C GLU A 54 -10.81 4.35 12.22
N MET A 55 -10.39 5.43 11.57
CA MET A 55 -9.87 5.38 10.19
C MET A 55 -8.60 4.51 10.08
N ALA A 56 -7.70 4.62 11.06
CA ALA A 56 -6.46 3.84 11.07
C ALA A 56 -6.71 2.32 11.18
N HIS A 57 -7.76 1.89 11.87
CA HIS A 57 -8.14 0.48 11.93
C HIS A 57 -8.58 -0.05 10.55
N LEU A 58 -9.35 0.70 9.80
CA LEU A 58 -9.73 0.34 8.43
C LEU A 58 -8.50 0.25 7.52
N THR A 59 -7.59 1.21 7.60
CA THR A 59 -6.34 1.20 6.82
C THR A 59 -5.46 -0.01 7.16
N ARG A 60 -5.38 -0.38 8.44
CA ARG A 60 -4.64 -1.59 8.86
C ARG A 60 -5.27 -2.86 8.29
N PHE A 61 -6.59 -2.95 8.29
CA PHE A 61 -7.31 -4.07 7.69
C PHE A 61 -7.03 -4.17 6.19
N ASP A 62 -7.08 -3.05 5.46
CA ASP A 62 -6.76 -3.01 4.03
C ASP A 62 -5.33 -3.49 3.75
N ILE A 63 -4.36 -3.11 4.60
CA ILE A 63 -2.96 -3.56 4.46
C ILE A 63 -2.85 -5.07 4.67
N VAL A 64 -3.57 -5.65 5.63
CA VAL A 64 -3.58 -7.10 5.87
C VAL A 64 -4.13 -7.84 4.65
N VAL A 65 -5.27 -7.40 4.12
CA VAL A 65 -5.89 -7.99 2.92
C VAL A 65 -4.97 -7.86 1.71
N ALA A 66 -4.38 -6.69 1.49
CA ALA A 66 -3.44 -6.46 0.39
C ALA A 66 -2.20 -7.35 0.52
N SER A 67 -1.66 -7.52 1.73
CA SER A 67 -0.50 -8.39 1.98
C SER A 67 -0.83 -9.86 1.70
N ALA A 68 -1.99 -10.34 2.14
CA ALA A 68 -2.46 -11.69 1.82
C ALA A 68 -2.62 -11.91 0.32
N GLY A 69 -3.16 -10.91 -0.40
CA GLY A 69 -3.26 -10.94 -1.87
C GLY A 69 -1.91 -11.02 -2.56
N MET A 70 -0.92 -10.26 -2.08
CA MET A 70 0.46 -10.30 -2.63
C MET A 70 1.14 -11.65 -2.36
N MET A 71 1.00 -12.21 -1.15
CA MET A 71 1.51 -13.54 -0.83
C MET A 71 0.90 -14.61 -1.74
N ARG A 72 -0.41 -14.59 -1.93
CA ARG A 72 -1.11 -15.50 -2.86
C ARG A 72 -0.63 -15.35 -4.29
N ALA A 73 -0.46 -14.14 -4.78
CA ALA A 73 0.05 -13.88 -6.13
C ALA A 73 1.48 -14.42 -6.29
N GLY A 74 2.36 -14.18 -5.31
CA GLY A 74 3.74 -14.69 -5.30
C GLY A 74 3.78 -16.21 -5.31
N LEU A 75 3.01 -16.88 -4.46
CA LEU A 75 2.91 -18.34 -4.42
C LEU A 75 2.41 -18.91 -5.75
N THR A 76 1.40 -18.31 -6.35
CA THR A 76 0.86 -18.75 -7.64
C THR A 76 1.95 -18.71 -8.74
N GLN A 77 2.73 -17.65 -8.79
CA GLN A 77 3.86 -17.53 -9.72
C GLN A 77 4.97 -18.56 -9.43
N ALA A 78 5.29 -18.77 -8.16
CA ALA A 78 6.29 -19.77 -7.76
C ALA A 78 5.87 -21.20 -8.13
N LEU A 79 4.63 -21.57 -7.87
CA LEU A 79 4.07 -22.87 -8.24
C LEU A 79 4.09 -23.08 -9.76
N HIS A 80 3.64 -22.08 -10.52
CA HIS A 80 3.70 -22.11 -11.97
C HIS A 80 5.13 -22.29 -12.45
N HIS A 81 6.09 -21.50 -11.97
CA HIS A 81 7.47 -21.59 -12.37
C HIS A 81 8.05 -22.99 -12.08
N CYS A 82 7.83 -23.52 -10.88
CA CYS A 82 8.32 -24.83 -10.48
C CYS A 82 7.71 -25.99 -11.26
N ALA A 83 6.47 -25.83 -11.74
CA ALA A 83 5.80 -26.84 -12.56
C ALA A 83 6.37 -26.97 -13.96
N TYR A 84 6.96 -25.90 -14.52
CA TYR A 84 7.45 -25.87 -15.90
C TYR A 84 8.96 -25.81 -16.02
N ARG A 85 9.66 -25.24 -15.06
CA ARG A 85 11.12 -25.13 -15.06
C ARG A 85 11.78 -26.45 -14.67
N SER A 86 12.75 -26.89 -15.46
CA SER A 86 13.56 -28.07 -15.17
C SER A 86 14.99 -27.68 -14.79
N ALA A 87 15.57 -28.39 -13.82
CA ALA A 87 16.96 -28.34 -13.45
C ALA A 87 17.40 -29.74 -12.97
N PHE A 88 18.67 -30.08 -13.16
CA PHE A 88 19.22 -31.39 -12.79
C PHE A 88 18.42 -32.59 -13.34
N GLY A 89 17.90 -32.44 -14.58
CA GLY A 89 17.21 -33.51 -15.30
C GLY A 89 15.74 -33.74 -14.89
N ARG A 90 15.17 -32.94 -13.96
CA ARG A 90 13.77 -33.02 -13.51
C ARG A 90 13.15 -31.64 -13.38
N ARG A 91 11.79 -31.57 -13.35
CA ARG A 91 11.11 -30.33 -13.02
C ARG A 91 11.37 -29.91 -11.58
N LEU A 92 11.39 -28.62 -11.31
CA LEU A 92 11.67 -28.12 -9.94
C LEU A 92 10.66 -28.68 -8.92
N VAL A 93 9.40 -28.82 -9.29
CA VAL A 93 8.34 -29.37 -8.42
C VAL A 93 8.58 -30.86 -8.04
N GLU A 94 9.41 -31.59 -8.77
CA GLU A 94 9.73 -32.99 -8.52
C GLU A 94 10.89 -33.18 -7.51
N HIS A 95 11.57 -32.08 -7.13
CA HIS A 95 12.63 -32.12 -6.14
C HIS A 95 12.08 -31.99 -4.74
N ALA A 96 12.42 -32.93 -3.84
CA ALA A 96 11.91 -32.97 -2.46
C ALA A 96 12.16 -31.66 -1.69
N ALA A 97 13.33 -31.05 -1.85
CA ALA A 97 13.62 -29.75 -1.23
C ALA A 97 12.65 -28.64 -1.68
N MET A 98 12.31 -28.63 -2.98
CA MET A 98 11.38 -27.65 -3.53
C MET A 98 9.94 -27.93 -3.05
N GLN A 99 9.56 -29.19 -2.97
CA GLN A 99 8.24 -29.58 -2.43
C GLN A 99 8.07 -29.10 -0.98
N ASN A 100 9.09 -29.26 -0.14
CA ASN A 100 9.05 -28.76 1.23
C ASN A 100 8.88 -27.23 1.27
N VAL A 101 9.69 -26.51 0.51
CA VAL A 101 9.58 -25.04 0.45
C VAL A 101 8.21 -24.57 -0.03
N LEU A 102 7.66 -25.20 -1.08
CA LEU A 102 6.33 -24.83 -1.61
C LEU A 102 5.21 -25.19 -0.64
N ALA A 103 5.36 -26.29 0.13
CA ALA A 103 4.40 -26.68 1.16
C ALA A 103 4.41 -25.71 2.34
N ASP A 104 5.58 -25.20 2.74
CA ASP A 104 5.71 -24.21 3.81
C ASP A 104 5.13 -22.82 3.41
N LEU A 105 5.09 -22.54 2.11
CA LEU A 105 4.54 -21.28 1.58
C LEU A 105 3.03 -21.32 1.30
N ALA A 106 2.42 -22.51 1.27
CA ALA A 106 1.02 -22.71 0.88
C ALA A 106 0.07 -22.64 2.08
#